data_91b5c8065adfa41d1ccd08eccaec94e9
#
_entry.id   91b5c8065adfa41d1ccd08eccaec94e9
#
_cell.length_a   1.000
_cell.length_b   1.000
_cell.length_c   1.000
_cell.angle_alpha   90.00
_cell.angle_beta   90.00
_cell.angle_gamma   90.00
#
_symmetry.space_group_name_H-M   'P 1'
#
loop_
_entity.id
_entity.type
_entity.pdbx_description
1 polymer ?
#
loop_
_entity_poly.entity_id
_entity_poly.type
_entity_poly.pdbx_seq_one_letter_code
_entity_poly.pdbx_strand_id
1 'polypeptide(L)'
;MRYLGCHLSVSGGFLKTVQTAEKLGANTFAFFTRNPRGSRAKQEDPADAAAAMAALEEKRFGKLVAHGAYTMNLSTGDPEAREFACGILCDDLLRMAALPGQYYNFHPCSHVGQGTEAGIDYIAAALKKALAPGYLVTVLLETMAGKGSEIGGRFEELKAIIDAVGSPHVGVCLDTCHVYDAGYDIVQDLDGVLMEFDRVVGLDRLRALHLNDSKNPFASHKDRHECIGQGSLGLETFRAIVNHPALAEKPMILETPNELPGYAEEISLLRQL
;
A
#
# COMPACT_ATOMS: atom_id res chain seq x y z
N MET A 1 -19.33 5.53 -0.55
CA MET A 1 -18.52 6.65 -1.14
C MET A 1 -17.23 6.05 -1.64
N ARG A 2 -16.72 6.44 -2.84
CA ARG A 2 -15.40 5.96 -3.30
C ARG A 2 -14.31 6.84 -2.72
N TYR A 3 -13.31 6.26 -2.10
CA TYR A 3 -12.11 6.96 -1.62
C TYR A 3 -10.99 6.83 -2.65
N LEU A 4 -10.79 7.88 -3.43
CA LEU A 4 -9.81 7.94 -4.51
C LEU A 4 -8.75 8.99 -4.19
N GLY A 5 -7.50 8.65 -4.42
CA GLY A 5 -6.38 9.54 -4.19
C GLY A 5 -5.12 9.11 -4.91
N CYS A 6 -4.02 9.75 -4.59
CA CYS A 6 -2.72 9.48 -5.19
C CYS A 6 -1.60 9.65 -4.16
N HIS A 7 -0.37 9.34 -4.58
CA HIS A 7 0.81 9.55 -3.76
C HIS A 7 1.17 11.04 -3.70
N LEU A 8 1.25 11.60 -2.49
CA LEU A 8 1.53 13.03 -2.26
C LEU A 8 2.73 13.24 -1.35
N SER A 9 3.43 14.35 -1.54
CA SER A 9 4.53 14.75 -0.67
C SER A 9 4.02 15.44 0.59
N VAL A 10 4.47 14.97 1.75
CA VAL A 10 4.21 15.60 3.07
C VAL A 10 5.33 16.55 3.51
N SER A 11 6.25 16.90 2.62
CA SER A 11 7.38 17.79 2.94
C SER A 11 6.95 19.18 3.40
N GLY A 12 5.77 19.65 2.99
CA GLY A 12 5.17 20.93 3.38
C GLY A 12 4.25 20.88 4.62
N GLY A 13 4.12 19.71 5.25
CA GLY A 13 3.20 19.43 6.36
C GLY A 13 1.96 18.65 5.93
N PHE A 14 1.36 17.95 6.89
CA PHE A 14 0.18 17.09 6.64
C PHE A 14 -1.06 17.90 6.27
N LEU A 15 -1.34 19.01 6.98
CA LEU A 15 -2.50 19.86 6.68
C LEU A 15 -2.45 20.41 5.24
N LYS A 16 -1.28 20.85 4.80
CA LYS A 16 -1.10 21.33 3.42
C LYS A 16 -1.30 20.18 2.41
N THR A 17 -0.93 18.97 2.77
CA THR A 17 -1.12 17.79 1.91
C THR A 17 -2.61 17.45 1.80
N VAL A 18 -3.38 17.52 2.88
CA VAL A 18 -4.87 17.39 2.84
C VAL A 18 -5.48 18.42 1.89
N GLN A 19 -5.06 19.68 1.99
CA GLN A 19 -5.53 20.75 1.09
C GLN A 19 -5.14 20.51 -0.37
N THR A 20 -3.98 19.93 -0.60
CA THR A 20 -3.53 19.56 -1.96
C THR A 20 -4.38 18.41 -2.51
N ALA A 21 -4.62 17.37 -1.72
CA ALA A 21 -5.50 16.24 -2.10
C ALA A 21 -6.90 16.75 -2.49
N GLU A 22 -7.48 17.64 -1.69
CA GLU A 22 -8.78 18.24 -1.96
C GLU A 22 -8.82 18.97 -3.32
N LYS A 23 -7.79 19.77 -3.63
CA LYS A 23 -7.67 20.48 -4.91
C LYS A 23 -7.58 19.54 -6.12
N LEU A 24 -7.04 18.34 -5.93
CA LEU A 24 -6.98 17.29 -6.96
C LEU A 24 -8.29 16.51 -7.08
N GLY A 25 -9.31 16.79 -6.26
CA GLY A 25 -10.54 16.01 -6.18
C GLY A 25 -10.37 14.68 -5.42
N ALA A 26 -9.24 14.49 -4.73
CA ALA A 26 -8.97 13.32 -3.90
C ALA A 26 -9.66 13.44 -2.53
N ASN A 27 -10.02 12.31 -1.94
CA ASN A 27 -10.55 12.19 -0.59
C ASN A 27 -9.86 11.07 0.22
N THR A 28 -8.69 10.69 -0.18
CA THR A 28 -7.65 9.92 0.49
C THR A 28 -6.33 10.22 -0.18
N PHE A 29 -5.21 9.77 0.39
CA PHE A 29 -3.90 9.83 -0.28
C PHE A 29 -2.90 8.89 0.39
N ALA A 30 -1.83 8.55 -0.35
CA ALA A 30 -0.66 7.92 0.23
C ALA A 30 0.49 8.94 0.35
N PHE A 31 1.46 8.63 1.22
CA PHE A 31 2.65 9.44 1.44
C PHE A 31 3.79 8.59 2.01
N PHE A 32 5.03 8.99 1.75
CA PHE A 32 6.18 8.36 2.41
C PHE A 32 6.44 8.97 3.79
N THR A 33 6.64 8.12 4.81
CA THR A 33 7.01 8.55 6.16
C THR A 33 8.40 9.17 6.23
N ARG A 34 9.25 8.83 5.25
CA ARG A 34 10.63 9.28 5.09
C ARG A 34 11.02 9.36 3.62
N ASN A 35 12.26 9.78 3.32
CA ASN A 35 12.75 9.71 1.95
C ASN A 35 12.66 8.27 1.43
N PRO A 36 11.89 8.01 0.34
CA PRO A 36 11.66 6.67 -0.18
C PRO A 36 12.93 5.95 -0.66
N ARG A 37 13.98 6.70 -0.99
CA ARG A 37 15.29 6.17 -1.45
C ARG A 37 16.38 6.28 -0.40
N GLY A 38 16.01 6.52 0.86
CA GLY A 38 16.94 6.69 1.95
C GLY A 38 16.26 6.53 3.31
N SER A 39 17.04 6.71 4.39
CA SER A 39 16.56 6.49 5.76
C SER A 39 16.17 7.77 6.51
N ARG A 40 16.43 8.95 5.91
CA ARG A 40 16.15 10.22 6.61
C ARG A 40 14.67 10.52 6.66
N ALA A 41 14.18 10.82 7.86
CA ALA A 41 12.85 11.33 8.11
C ALA A 41 12.91 12.77 8.63
N LYS A 42 11.95 13.61 8.25
CA LYS A 42 11.78 14.95 8.81
C LYS A 42 11.10 14.81 10.18
N GLN A 43 11.47 15.68 11.12
CA GLN A 43 10.72 15.77 12.37
C GLN A 43 9.29 16.24 12.09
N GLU A 44 8.32 15.55 12.64
CA GLU A 44 6.91 15.89 12.52
C GLU A 44 6.56 17.04 13.47
N ASP A 45 5.61 17.86 13.04
CA ASP A 45 4.99 18.89 13.89
C ASP A 45 3.67 18.32 14.43
N PRO A 46 3.57 18.07 15.74
CA PRO A 46 2.33 17.52 16.32
C PRO A 46 1.11 18.44 16.14
N ALA A 47 1.31 19.74 16.06
CA ALA A 47 0.20 20.70 15.83
C ALA A 47 -0.31 20.59 14.39
N ASP A 48 0.58 20.45 13.40
CA ASP A 48 0.21 20.23 12.00
C ASP A 48 -0.51 18.86 11.82
N ALA A 49 0.00 17.81 12.45
CA ALA A 49 -0.65 16.48 12.42
C ALA A 49 -2.06 16.54 13.04
N ALA A 50 -2.23 17.19 14.19
CA ALA A 50 -3.55 17.33 14.81
C ALA A 50 -4.51 18.15 13.93
N ALA A 51 -4.04 19.25 13.32
CA ALA A 51 -4.85 20.06 12.40
C ALA A 51 -5.22 19.25 11.14
N ALA A 52 -4.31 18.42 10.62
CA ALA A 52 -4.60 17.55 9.50
C ALA A 52 -5.66 16.52 9.86
N MET A 53 -5.57 15.87 11.03
CA MET A 53 -6.56 14.88 11.48
C MET A 53 -7.96 15.51 11.61
N ALA A 54 -8.07 16.73 12.15
CA ALA A 54 -9.33 17.46 12.21
C ALA A 54 -9.91 17.76 10.82
N ALA A 55 -9.05 18.18 9.87
CA ALA A 55 -9.45 18.44 8.50
C ALA A 55 -9.90 17.17 7.76
N LEU A 56 -9.25 16.02 7.99
CA LEU A 56 -9.64 14.74 7.42
C LEU A 56 -11.05 14.33 7.88
N GLU A 57 -11.34 14.52 9.17
CA GLU A 57 -12.67 14.21 9.75
C GLU A 57 -13.74 15.15 9.20
N GLU A 58 -13.52 16.47 9.23
CA GLU A 58 -14.43 17.49 8.70
C GLU A 58 -14.80 17.23 7.23
N LYS A 59 -13.80 16.89 6.42
CA LYS A 59 -13.95 16.68 4.97
C LYS A 59 -14.33 15.24 4.60
N ARG A 60 -14.52 14.35 5.58
CA ARG A 60 -14.87 12.94 5.39
C ARG A 60 -13.91 12.19 4.48
N PHE A 61 -12.63 12.41 4.68
CA PHE A 61 -11.61 11.62 4.01
C PHE A 61 -11.66 10.15 4.42
N GLY A 62 -11.29 9.27 3.50
CA GLY A 62 -10.97 7.88 3.81
C GLY A 62 -9.67 7.75 4.59
N LYS A 63 -9.29 6.50 4.91
CA LYS A 63 -8.02 6.22 5.56
C LYS A 63 -6.86 6.65 4.66
N LEU A 64 -5.85 7.28 5.27
CA LEU A 64 -4.57 7.55 4.60
C LEU A 64 -3.72 6.29 4.60
N VAL A 65 -2.84 6.18 3.63
CA VAL A 65 -1.90 5.06 3.48
C VAL A 65 -0.48 5.62 3.51
N ALA A 66 0.19 5.53 4.66
CA ALA A 66 1.63 5.80 4.70
C ALA A 66 2.38 4.66 4.00
N HIS A 67 3.46 4.97 3.30
CA HIS A 67 4.26 3.97 2.60
C HIS A 67 5.68 3.91 3.17
N GLY A 68 6.16 2.70 3.41
CA GLY A 68 7.54 2.43 3.82
C GLY A 68 8.54 2.75 2.71
N ALA A 69 9.77 3.07 3.10
CA ALA A 69 10.82 3.33 2.12
C ALA A 69 11.18 2.06 1.32
N TYR A 70 11.42 2.20 0.02
CA TYR A 70 11.82 1.08 -0.87
C TYR A 70 13.15 0.41 -0.47
N THR A 71 13.97 1.09 0.34
CA THR A 71 15.24 0.56 0.84
C THR A 71 15.08 -0.34 2.06
N MET A 72 13.87 -0.45 2.63
CA MET A 72 13.57 -1.26 3.80
C MET A 72 13.34 -2.71 3.37
N ASN A 73 14.34 -3.59 3.57
CA ASN A 73 14.19 -5.02 3.32
C ASN A 73 14.22 -5.83 4.62
N LEU A 74 13.04 -6.18 5.13
CA LEU A 74 12.87 -6.97 6.34
C LEU A 74 13.17 -8.46 6.15
N SER A 75 13.17 -8.95 4.91
CA SER A 75 13.33 -10.36 4.58
C SER A 75 14.76 -10.77 4.21
N THR A 76 15.71 -9.83 4.26
CA THR A 76 17.11 -10.12 3.93
C THR A 76 17.79 -11.08 4.92
N GLY A 77 18.68 -11.94 4.41
CA GLY A 77 19.52 -12.82 5.23
C GLY A 77 20.65 -12.10 5.99
N ASP A 78 21.01 -10.87 5.56
CA ASP A 78 22.00 -10.05 6.24
C ASP A 78 21.46 -9.54 7.60
N PRO A 79 22.01 -9.97 8.74
CA PRO A 79 21.49 -9.58 10.05
C PRO A 79 21.57 -8.07 10.34
N GLU A 80 22.62 -7.40 9.89
CA GLU A 80 22.81 -5.95 10.12
C GLU A 80 21.81 -5.14 9.29
N ALA A 81 21.66 -5.47 8.02
CA ALA A 81 20.67 -4.84 7.14
C ALA A 81 19.24 -5.09 7.63
N ARG A 82 18.94 -6.29 8.13
CA ARG A 82 17.63 -6.64 8.68
C ARG A 82 17.32 -5.89 9.97
N GLU A 83 18.26 -5.78 10.89
CA GLU A 83 18.07 -5.01 12.13
C GLU A 83 17.88 -3.52 11.82
N PHE A 84 18.64 -2.99 10.85
CA PHE A 84 18.45 -1.62 10.38
C PHE A 84 17.06 -1.40 9.79
N ALA A 85 16.60 -2.31 8.91
CA ALA A 85 15.26 -2.25 8.34
C ALA A 85 14.16 -2.35 9.41
N CYS A 86 14.34 -3.23 10.40
CA CYS A 86 13.43 -3.34 11.54
C CYS A 86 13.39 -2.05 12.37
N GLY A 87 14.54 -1.40 12.57
CA GLY A 87 14.62 -0.08 13.22
C GLY A 87 13.84 0.99 12.46
N ILE A 88 13.92 0.99 11.13
CA ILE A 88 13.13 1.88 10.26
C ILE A 88 11.62 1.62 10.45
N LEU A 89 11.18 0.37 10.41
CA LEU A 89 9.77 0.02 10.61
C LEU A 89 9.27 0.50 11.98
N CYS A 90 10.03 0.26 13.05
CA CYS A 90 9.66 0.71 14.40
C CYS A 90 9.54 2.24 14.49
N ASP A 91 10.48 2.98 13.88
CA ASP A 91 10.43 4.44 13.85
C ASP A 91 9.26 4.96 13.00
N ASP A 92 8.95 4.30 11.88
CA ASP A 92 7.80 4.67 11.06
C ASP A 92 6.47 4.47 11.78
N LEU A 93 6.28 3.35 12.50
CA LEU A 93 5.07 3.13 13.28
C LEU A 93 4.96 4.10 14.47
N LEU A 94 6.09 4.49 15.08
CA LEU A 94 6.11 5.55 16.09
C LEU A 94 5.64 6.88 15.48
N ARG A 95 6.11 7.23 14.29
CA ARG A 95 5.65 8.44 13.56
C ARG A 95 4.17 8.39 13.26
N MET A 96 3.68 7.22 12.80
CA MET A 96 2.25 7.03 12.54
C MET A 96 1.37 7.20 13.78
N ALA A 97 1.91 7.17 14.99
CA ALA A 97 1.16 7.49 16.20
C ALA A 97 0.59 8.94 16.22
N ALA A 98 1.18 9.86 15.43
CA ALA A 98 0.64 11.20 15.22
C ALA A 98 -0.62 11.23 14.31
N LEU A 99 -0.85 10.16 13.56
CA LEU A 99 -2.00 9.96 12.65
C LEU A 99 -2.78 8.69 13.03
N PRO A 100 -3.42 8.65 14.21
CA PRO A 100 -4.02 7.43 14.74
C PRO A 100 -5.12 6.88 13.83
N GLY A 101 -5.16 5.56 13.72
CA GLY A 101 -6.17 4.84 12.95
C GLY A 101 -5.93 4.85 11.43
N GLN A 102 -4.80 5.40 10.95
CA GLN A 102 -4.41 5.33 9.54
C GLN A 102 -3.65 4.03 9.23
N TYR A 103 -3.32 3.81 7.95
CA TYR A 103 -2.63 2.61 7.47
C TYR A 103 -1.16 2.89 7.20
N TYR A 104 -0.33 1.88 7.41
CA TYR A 104 1.07 1.87 6.99
C TYR A 104 1.31 0.68 6.07
N ASN A 105 1.60 0.94 4.81
CA ASN A 105 1.86 -0.06 3.77
C ASN A 105 3.36 -0.23 3.53
N PHE A 106 3.81 -1.43 3.23
CA PHE A 106 5.17 -1.68 2.78
C PHE A 106 5.25 -2.95 1.90
N HIS A 107 6.28 -3.01 1.06
CA HIS A 107 6.62 -4.20 0.29
C HIS A 107 7.20 -5.27 1.19
N PRO A 108 6.69 -6.53 1.18
CA PRO A 108 7.30 -7.66 1.91
C PRO A 108 8.76 -7.93 1.52
N CYS A 109 9.23 -7.32 0.42
CA CYS A 109 10.61 -7.31 -0.07
C CYS A 109 11.09 -8.67 -0.60
N SER A 110 12.41 -8.82 -0.70
CA SER A 110 13.03 -9.98 -1.36
C SER A 110 13.88 -10.76 -0.37
N HIS A 111 13.72 -12.09 -0.38
CA HIS A 111 14.47 -12.99 0.51
C HIS A 111 15.95 -13.18 0.10
N VAL A 112 16.36 -12.66 -1.06
CA VAL A 112 17.76 -12.61 -1.52
C VAL A 112 18.49 -13.97 -1.39
N GLY A 113 17.83 -15.08 -1.77
CA GLY A 113 18.44 -16.39 -1.87
C GLY A 113 18.33 -17.33 -0.65
N GLN A 114 17.90 -16.85 0.54
CA GLN A 114 17.76 -17.74 1.69
C GLN A 114 16.43 -18.52 1.76
N GLY A 115 15.53 -18.27 0.83
CA GLY A 115 14.25 -18.93 0.74
C GLY A 115 13.09 -18.15 1.36
N THR A 116 11.90 -18.40 0.82
CA THR A 116 10.66 -17.70 1.17
C THR A 116 10.28 -17.90 2.63
N GLU A 117 10.40 -19.11 3.18
CA GLU A 117 10.05 -19.41 4.57
C GLU A 117 10.87 -18.56 5.56
N ALA A 118 12.20 -18.53 5.40
CA ALA A 118 13.07 -17.72 6.24
C ALA A 118 12.73 -16.23 6.14
N GLY A 119 12.43 -15.73 4.93
CA GLY A 119 12.02 -14.35 4.71
C GLY A 119 10.70 -14.01 5.40
N ILE A 120 9.71 -14.90 5.36
CA ILE A 120 8.43 -14.78 6.07
C ILE A 120 8.65 -14.69 7.58
N ASP A 121 9.49 -15.55 8.15
CA ASP A 121 9.80 -15.56 9.58
C ASP A 121 10.46 -14.23 10.00
N TYR A 122 11.37 -13.70 9.21
CA TYR A 122 12.04 -12.43 9.50
C TYR A 122 11.05 -11.25 9.45
N ILE A 123 10.18 -11.19 8.44
CA ILE A 123 9.13 -10.16 8.34
C ILE A 123 8.20 -10.26 9.56
N ALA A 124 7.75 -11.46 9.91
CA ALA A 124 6.86 -11.68 11.05
C ALA A 124 7.49 -11.26 12.37
N ALA A 125 8.78 -11.57 12.59
CA ALA A 125 9.51 -11.15 13.78
C ALA A 125 9.62 -9.63 13.89
N ALA A 126 9.95 -8.94 12.78
CA ALA A 126 10.02 -7.48 12.73
C ALA A 126 8.65 -6.83 13.00
N LEU A 127 7.58 -7.36 12.41
CA LEU A 127 6.21 -6.87 12.63
C LEU A 127 5.77 -7.04 14.09
N LYS A 128 6.05 -8.18 14.72
CA LYS A 128 5.76 -8.40 16.15
C LYS A 128 6.47 -7.36 17.02
N LYS A 129 7.75 -7.08 16.75
CA LYS A 129 8.54 -6.08 17.46
C LYS A 129 7.97 -4.67 17.28
N ALA A 130 7.63 -4.30 16.04
CA ALA A 130 7.15 -2.96 15.71
C ALA A 130 5.72 -2.70 16.22
N LEU A 131 4.87 -3.72 16.29
CA LEU A 131 3.48 -3.63 16.79
C LEU A 131 3.38 -3.72 18.32
N ALA A 132 4.43 -4.20 19.02
CA ALA A 132 4.42 -4.39 20.47
C ALA A 132 4.04 -3.14 21.30
N PRO A 133 4.39 -1.89 20.89
CA PRO A 133 3.97 -0.70 21.61
C PRO A 133 2.46 -0.41 21.56
N GLY A 134 1.69 -1.04 20.65
CA GLY A 134 0.24 -0.89 20.57
C GLY A 134 -0.24 0.41 19.93
N TYR A 135 0.50 0.95 18.98
CA TYR A 135 0.08 2.12 18.20
C TYR A 135 -1.23 1.83 17.46
N LEU A 136 -2.10 2.84 17.34
CA LEU A 136 -3.36 2.75 16.59
C LEU A 136 -3.10 2.86 15.08
N VAL A 137 -2.37 1.89 14.55
CA VAL A 137 -1.99 1.78 13.13
C VAL A 137 -2.27 0.35 12.66
N THR A 138 -2.80 0.21 11.47
CA THR A 138 -2.87 -1.10 10.80
C THR A 138 -1.77 -1.15 9.74
N VAL A 139 -0.91 -2.16 9.83
CA VAL A 139 0.17 -2.38 8.88
C VAL A 139 -0.36 -3.22 7.72
N LEU A 140 -0.07 -2.80 6.50
CA LEU A 140 -0.48 -3.49 5.28
C LEU A 140 0.73 -4.10 4.59
N LEU A 141 0.59 -5.36 4.24
CA LEU A 141 1.49 -6.07 3.32
C LEU A 141 1.00 -5.79 1.90
N GLU A 142 1.86 -5.26 1.06
CA GLU A 142 1.50 -5.07 -0.34
C GLU A 142 1.61 -6.38 -1.12
N THR A 143 0.66 -6.63 -2.03
CA THR A 143 0.83 -7.70 -3.03
C THR A 143 1.95 -7.34 -3.97
N MET A 144 2.80 -8.29 -4.33
CA MET A 144 3.98 -8.08 -5.17
C MET A 144 3.84 -8.80 -6.52
N ALA A 145 4.60 -8.35 -7.51
CA ALA A 145 4.61 -8.95 -8.85
C ALA A 145 5.32 -10.33 -8.91
N GLY A 146 5.96 -10.76 -7.83
CA GLY A 146 6.72 -12.01 -7.78
C GLY A 146 8.01 -11.98 -8.59
N LYS A 147 8.64 -10.81 -8.68
CA LYS A 147 9.89 -10.63 -9.42
C LYS A 147 11.06 -11.24 -8.66
N GLY A 148 11.73 -12.20 -9.28
CA GLY A 148 12.92 -12.85 -8.72
C GLY A 148 12.63 -13.56 -7.39
N SER A 149 13.10 -13.01 -6.28
CA SER A 149 12.92 -13.57 -4.93
C SER A 149 12.02 -12.70 -4.03
N GLU A 150 11.13 -11.90 -4.63
CA GLU A 150 10.11 -11.14 -3.89
C GLU A 150 9.15 -12.07 -3.16
N ILE A 151 8.79 -11.68 -1.94
CA ILE A 151 7.73 -12.31 -1.14
C ILE A 151 6.46 -11.48 -1.29
N GLY A 152 5.29 -12.12 -1.33
CA GLY A 152 4.01 -11.45 -1.50
C GLY A 152 3.47 -11.50 -2.94
N GLY A 153 4.17 -12.19 -3.85
CA GLY A 153 3.67 -12.51 -5.19
C GLY A 153 2.55 -13.57 -5.16
N ARG A 154 2.38 -14.27 -4.05
CA ARG A 154 1.31 -15.25 -3.83
C ARG A 154 0.52 -14.90 -2.57
N PHE A 155 -0.80 -15.07 -2.63
CA PHE A 155 -1.68 -14.79 -1.47
C PHE A 155 -1.34 -15.65 -0.27
N GLU A 156 -0.87 -16.91 -0.47
CA GLU A 156 -0.43 -17.80 0.59
C GLU A 156 0.78 -17.26 1.38
N GLU A 157 1.68 -16.53 0.71
CA GLU A 157 2.83 -15.92 1.37
C GLU A 157 2.41 -14.77 2.31
N LEU A 158 1.46 -13.93 1.85
CA LEU A 158 0.87 -12.88 2.69
C LEU A 158 0.12 -13.50 3.87
N LYS A 159 -0.66 -14.56 3.62
CA LYS A 159 -1.36 -15.30 4.68
C LYS A 159 -0.40 -15.87 5.70
N ALA A 160 0.70 -16.47 5.27
CA ALA A 160 1.72 -17.03 6.16
C ALA A 160 2.33 -15.96 7.07
N ILE A 161 2.63 -14.75 6.54
CA ILE A 161 3.10 -13.62 7.36
C ILE A 161 2.02 -13.21 8.38
N ILE A 162 0.76 -13.04 7.96
CA ILE A 162 -0.36 -12.64 8.82
C ILE A 162 -0.54 -13.62 9.97
N ASP A 163 -0.53 -14.93 9.67
CA ASP A 163 -0.69 -15.99 10.66
C ASP A 163 0.49 -16.04 11.63
N ALA A 164 1.71 -15.93 11.09
CA ALA A 164 2.91 -15.90 11.92
C ALA A 164 2.92 -14.70 12.87
N VAL A 165 2.44 -13.52 12.44
CA VAL A 165 2.32 -12.34 13.32
C VAL A 165 1.21 -12.51 14.35
N GLY A 166 0.05 -13.04 13.97
CA GLY A 166 -1.09 -13.30 14.85
C GLY A 166 -1.77 -12.04 15.37
N SER A 167 -1.66 -10.90 14.67
CA SER A 167 -2.25 -9.62 15.06
C SER A 167 -3.45 -9.23 14.18
N PRO A 168 -4.53 -8.64 14.75
CA PRO A 168 -5.59 -8.06 13.97
C PRO A 168 -5.17 -6.78 13.23
N HIS A 169 -4.05 -6.18 13.61
CA HIS A 169 -3.49 -4.95 13.04
C HIS A 169 -2.56 -5.21 11.84
N VAL A 170 -2.68 -6.37 11.19
CA VAL A 170 -2.01 -6.67 9.92
C VAL A 170 -3.06 -6.97 8.86
N GLY A 171 -2.98 -6.26 7.74
CA GLY A 171 -3.84 -6.44 6.58
C GLY A 171 -3.04 -6.46 5.28
N VAL A 172 -3.74 -6.27 4.16
CA VAL A 172 -3.16 -6.29 2.82
C VAL A 172 -3.56 -5.03 2.06
N CYS A 173 -2.64 -4.49 1.28
CA CYS A 173 -2.85 -3.56 0.19
C CYS A 173 -2.72 -4.33 -1.13
N LEU A 174 -3.77 -4.35 -1.95
CA LEU A 174 -3.75 -5.00 -3.24
C LEU A 174 -3.35 -3.98 -4.31
N ASP A 175 -2.20 -4.19 -4.96
CA ASP A 175 -1.79 -3.44 -6.13
C ASP A 175 -2.27 -4.14 -7.41
N THR A 176 -2.98 -3.42 -8.27
CA THR A 176 -3.59 -3.98 -9.48
C THR A 176 -2.57 -4.38 -10.53
N CYS A 177 -1.48 -3.63 -10.69
CA CYS A 177 -0.37 -3.99 -11.57
C CYS A 177 0.35 -5.24 -11.04
N HIS A 178 0.65 -5.27 -9.73
CA HIS A 178 1.39 -6.37 -9.12
C HIS A 178 0.64 -7.70 -9.22
N VAL A 179 -0.65 -7.75 -8.86
CA VAL A 179 -1.42 -9.01 -8.94
C VAL A 179 -1.56 -9.49 -10.38
N TYR A 180 -1.75 -8.59 -11.34
CA TYR A 180 -1.81 -8.93 -12.75
C TYR A 180 -0.48 -9.48 -13.26
N ASP A 181 0.62 -8.82 -12.93
CA ASP A 181 1.97 -9.25 -13.28
C ASP A 181 2.36 -10.55 -12.55
N ALA A 182 1.81 -10.83 -11.36
CA ALA A 182 2.01 -12.08 -10.62
C ALA A 182 1.20 -13.27 -11.17
N GLY A 183 0.23 -13.03 -12.05
CA GLY A 183 -0.56 -14.08 -12.68
C GLY A 183 -1.99 -14.24 -12.13
N TYR A 184 -2.49 -13.26 -11.39
CA TYR A 184 -3.91 -13.17 -11.02
C TYR A 184 -4.65 -12.34 -12.07
N ASP A 185 -5.51 -12.96 -12.86
CA ASP A 185 -6.16 -12.32 -14.02
C ASP A 185 -7.38 -11.47 -13.62
N ILE A 186 -7.11 -10.32 -13.04
CA ILE A 186 -8.16 -9.35 -12.68
C ILE A 186 -8.84 -8.69 -13.90
N VAL A 187 -8.30 -8.90 -15.10
CA VAL A 187 -8.88 -8.39 -16.35
C VAL A 187 -10.04 -9.29 -16.82
N GLN A 188 -9.83 -10.61 -16.79
CA GLN A 188 -10.82 -11.57 -17.28
C GLN A 188 -11.74 -12.07 -16.17
N ASP A 189 -11.25 -12.15 -14.92
CA ASP A 189 -11.99 -12.76 -13.80
C ASP A 189 -11.68 -12.06 -12.45
N LEU A 190 -12.07 -10.81 -12.31
CA LEU A 190 -11.92 -10.05 -11.07
C LEU A 190 -12.61 -10.75 -9.89
N ASP A 191 -13.83 -11.26 -10.09
CA ASP A 191 -14.59 -11.97 -9.05
C ASP A 191 -13.88 -13.23 -8.58
N GLY A 192 -13.34 -14.03 -9.51
CA GLY A 192 -12.58 -15.23 -9.20
C GLY A 192 -11.30 -14.93 -8.41
N VAL A 193 -10.58 -13.88 -8.78
CA VAL A 193 -9.39 -13.44 -8.03
C VAL A 193 -9.76 -12.97 -6.61
N LEU A 194 -10.85 -12.21 -6.46
CA LEU A 194 -11.32 -11.77 -5.14
C LEU A 194 -11.83 -12.94 -4.29
N MET A 195 -12.49 -13.94 -4.89
CA MET A 195 -12.89 -15.17 -4.19
C MET A 195 -11.66 -15.99 -3.74
N GLU A 196 -10.63 -16.08 -4.58
CA GLU A 196 -9.37 -16.73 -4.18
C GLU A 196 -8.69 -15.98 -3.04
N PHE A 197 -8.63 -14.64 -3.11
CA PHE A 197 -8.11 -13.83 -2.03
C PHE A 197 -8.90 -14.04 -0.73
N ASP A 198 -10.23 -14.07 -0.79
CA ASP A 198 -11.07 -14.32 0.37
C ASP A 198 -10.82 -15.70 0.98
N ARG A 199 -10.75 -16.73 0.15
CA ARG A 199 -10.46 -18.10 0.58
C ARG A 199 -9.10 -18.25 1.26
N VAL A 200 -8.07 -17.56 0.77
CA VAL A 200 -6.69 -17.70 1.26
C VAL A 200 -6.40 -16.75 2.41
N VAL A 201 -6.71 -15.47 2.25
CA VAL A 201 -6.34 -14.39 3.17
C VAL A 201 -7.50 -13.93 4.02
N GLY A 202 -8.70 -13.82 3.40
CA GLY A 202 -9.89 -13.19 3.94
C GLY A 202 -10.06 -11.76 3.43
N LEU A 203 -11.23 -11.43 2.86
CA LEU A 203 -11.53 -10.08 2.36
C LEU A 203 -11.57 -9.01 3.45
N ASP A 204 -11.77 -9.41 4.70
CA ASP A 204 -11.67 -8.54 5.87
C ASP A 204 -10.24 -8.03 6.11
N ARG A 205 -9.22 -8.72 5.58
CA ARG A 205 -7.81 -8.30 5.61
C ARG A 205 -7.44 -7.35 4.48
N LEU A 206 -8.22 -7.28 3.40
CA LEU A 206 -8.01 -6.30 2.32
C LEU A 206 -8.43 -4.92 2.80
N ARG A 207 -7.47 -4.02 3.00
CA ARG A 207 -7.70 -2.70 3.61
C ARG A 207 -7.55 -1.53 2.66
N ALA A 208 -6.70 -1.67 1.64
CA ALA A 208 -6.41 -0.63 0.66
C ALA A 208 -6.13 -1.25 -0.71
N LEU A 209 -6.20 -0.42 -1.75
CA LEU A 209 -5.76 -0.77 -3.08
C LEU A 209 -4.79 0.29 -3.60
N HIS A 210 -3.75 -0.15 -4.33
CA HIS A 210 -3.04 0.68 -5.27
C HIS A 210 -3.63 0.44 -6.66
N LEU A 211 -4.04 1.52 -7.34
CA LEU A 211 -4.60 1.47 -8.69
C LEU A 211 -3.52 1.87 -9.70
N ASN A 212 -2.97 0.89 -10.36
CA ASN A 212 -1.93 1.05 -11.37
C ASN A 212 -2.24 0.18 -12.57
N ASP A 213 -2.19 0.73 -13.78
CA ASP A 213 -2.19 -0.09 -14.99
C ASP A 213 -0.78 -0.70 -15.19
N SER A 214 -0.65 -1.74 -15.99
CA SER A 214 0.64 -2.39 -16.25
C SER A 214 1.13 -2.16 -17.67
N LYS A 215 2.42 -1.80 -17.80
CA LYS A 215 3.12 -1.78 -19.10
C LYS A 215 3.39 -3.17 -19.67
N ASN A 216 3.21 -4.20 -18.86
CA ASN A 216 3.62 -5.56 -19.17
C ASN A 216 2.41 -6.44 -19.53
N PRO A 217 2.63 -7.54 -20.24
CA PRO A 217 1.61 -8.55 -20.42
C PRO A 217 1.34 -9.33 -19.11
N PHE A 218 0.21 -10.00 -19.07
CA PHE A 218 -0.18 -10.89 -17.96
C PHE A 218 0.94 -11.87 -17.55
N ALA A 219 1.08 -12.08 -16.24
CA ALA A 219 2.07 -12.98 -15.62
C ALA A 219 3.53 -12.68 -16.01
N SER A 220 3.87 -11.40 -16.19
CA SER A 220 5.20 -10.96 -16.61
C SER A 220 6.24 -10.97 -15.50
N HIS A 221 5.84 -10.89 -14.24
CA HIS A 221 6.70 -10.74 -13.06
C HIS A 221 7.66 -9.55 -13.14
N LYS A 222 7.18 -8.36 -13.58
CA LYS A 222 8.08 -7.22 -13.84
C LYS A 222 7.84 -5.98 -13.02
N ASP A 223 6.63 -5.67 -12.64
CA ASP A 223 6.26 -4.45 -11.92
C ASP A 223 6.68 -3.17 -12.68
N ARG A 224 5.82 -2.69 -13.57
CA ARG A 224 5.99 -1.44 -14.31
C ARG A 224 4.65 -0.77 -14.50
N HIS A 225 4.40 0.24 -13.68
CA HIS A 225 3.14 1.00 -13.70
C HIS A 225 2.96 1.80 -14.99
N GLU A 226 1.72 1.85 -15.48
CA GLU A 226 1.26 2.72 -16.55
C GLU A 226 0.08 3.56 -16.07
N CYS A 227 -0.25 4.60 -16.80
CA CYS A 227 -1.43 5.43 -16.55
C CYS A 227 -2.72 4.63 -16.73
N ILE A 228 -3.75 4.99 -15.97
CA ILE A 228 -5.04 4.27 -15.97
C ILE A 228 -5.62 4.17 -17.38
N GLY A 229 -5.88 2.94 -17.81
CA GLY A 229 -6.46 2.62 -19.11
C GLY A 229 -5.49 2.72 -20.30
N GLN A 230 -4.19 2.94 -20.06
CA GLN A 230 -3.17 3.03 -21.10
C GLN A 230 -2.27 1.79 -21.16
N GLY A 231 -2.43 0.87 -20.25
CA GLY A 231 -1.67 -0.37 -20.16
C GLY A 231 -2.49 -1.62 -20.51
N SER A 232 -1.99 -2.76 -20.04
CA SER A 232 -2.54 -4.08 -20.34
C SER A 232 -3.81 -4.42 -19.56
N LEU A 233 -4.08 -3.74 -18.45
CA LEU A 233 -5.33 -3.92 -17.70
C LEU A 233 -6.51 -3.26 -18.42
N GLY A 234 -6.31 -2.05 -18.93
CA GLY A 234 -7.32 -1.29 -19.64
C GLY A 234 -8.43 -0.70 -18.77
N LEU A 235 -9.15 0.28 -19.29
CA LEU A 235 -10.09 1.11 -18.54
C LEU A 235 -11.28 0.32 -17.95
N GLU A 236 -11.75 -0.72 -18.63
CA GLU A 236 -12.91 -1.51 -18.18
C GLU A 236 -12.61 -2.30 -16.90
N THR A 237 -11.36 -2.74 -16.71
CA THR A 237 -10.93 -3.36 -15.47
C THR A 237 -11.03 -2.38 -14.29
N PHE A 238 -10.59 -1.14 -14.48
CA PHE A 238 -10.73 -0.11 -13.44
C PHE A 238 -12.18 0.27 -13.20
N ARG A 239 -13.03 0.27 -14.24
CA ARG A 239 -14.49 0.42 -14.08
C ARG A 239 -15.06 -0.69 -13.19
N ALA A 240 -14.68 -1.93 -13.43
CA ALA A 240 -15.11 -3.06 -12.60
C ALA A 240 -14.63 -2.90 -11.14
N ILE A 241 -13.35 -2.57 -10.93
CA ILE A 241 -12.74 -2.42 -9.61
C ILE A 241 -13.42 -1.32 -8.80
N VAL A 242 -13.56 -0.10 -9.33
CA VAL A 242 -14.10 1.03 -8.57
C VAL A 242 -15.59 0.91 -8.27
N ASN A 243 -16.30 0.02 -8.95
CA ASN A 243 -17.73 -0.27 -8.73
C ASN A 243 -17.95 -1.57 -7.95
N HIS A 244 -16.89 -2.35 -7.68
CA HIS A 244 -17.05 -3.65 -7.04
C HIS A 244 -17.47 -3.50 -5.57
N PRO A 245 -18.57 -4.14 -5.13
CA PRO A 245 -19.12 -3.94 -3.78
C PRO A 245 -18.15 -4.39 -2.65
N ALA A 246 -17.35 -5.44 -2.86
CA ALA A 246 -16.37 -5.89 -1.87
C ALA A 246 -15.18 -4.93 -1.72
N LEU A 247 -14.96 -4.02 -2.67
CA LEU A 247 -13.90 -3.03 -2.67
C LEU A 247 -14.40 -1.63 -2.27
N ALA A 248 -15.72 -1.47 -2.13
CA ALA A 248 -16.32 -0.23 -1.67
C ALA A 248 -15.74 0.20 -0.31
N GLU A 249 -15.61 1.51 -0.13
CA GLU A 249 -15.09 2.14 1.10
C GLU A 249 -13.61 1.88 1.43
N LYS A 250 -12.89 1.12 0.60
CA LYS A 250 -11.44 1.00 0.74
C LYS A 250 -10.74 2.18 0.07
N PRO A 251 -9.67 2.74 0.67
CA PRO A 251 -8.85 3.73 -0.03
C PRO A 251 -8.20 3.09 -1.27
N MET A 252 -8.31 3.79 -2.37
CA MET A 252 -7.76 3.43 -3.69
C MET A 252 -6.79 4.53 -4.11
N ILE A 253 -5.51 4.19 -4.21
CA ILE A 253 -4.40 5.13 -4.37
C ILE A 253 -3.75 4.92 -5.73
N LEU A 254 -3.60 5.99 -6.49
CA LEU A 254 -2.84 6.02 -7.74
C LEU A 254 -1.34 6.16 -7.46
N GLU A 255 -0.55 5.31 -8.07
CA GLU A 255 0.92 5.40 -8.12
C GLU A 255 1.42 5.38 -9.57
N THR A 256 0.55 5.76 -10.48
CA THR A 256 0.83 5.88 -11.91
C THR A 256 1.96 6.88 -12.18
N PRO A 257 2.68 6.78 -13.32
CA PRO A 257 3.80 7.66 -13.65
C PRO A 257 3.32 9.08 -14.04
N ASN A 258 2.55 9.70 -13.14
CA ASN A 258 1.97 11.03 -13.31
C ASN A 258 2.56 12.05 -12.33
N GLU A 259 2.32 13.31 -12.64
CA GLU A 259 2.44 14.44 -11.72
C GLU A 259 1.06 14.92 -11.30
N LEU A 260 1.00 15.94 -10.41
CA LEU A 260 -0.27 16.41 -9.83
C LEU A 260 -1.39 16.69 -10.84
N PRO A 261 -1.16 17.32 -12.01
CA PRO A 261 -2.23 17.51 -13.00
C PRO A 261 -2.77 16.19 -13.56
N GLY A 262 -1.91 15.23 -13.90
CA GLY A 262 -2.31 13.92 -14.40
C GLY A 262 -3.06 13.10 -13.35
N TYR A 263 -2.65 13.17 -12.08
CA TYR A 263 -3.42 12.56 -10.99
C TYR A 263 -4.83 13.16 -10.87
N ALA A 264 -5.00 14.49 -11.02
CA ALA A 264 -6.32 15.11 -10.99
C ALA A 264 -7.20 14.60 -12.15
N GLU A 265 -6.63 14.43 -13.34
CA GLU A 265 -7.32 13.87 -14.51
C GLU A 265 -7.73 12.41 -14.28
N GLU A 266 -6.84 11.56 -13.76
CA GLU A 266 -7.13 10.15 -13.46
C GLU A 266 -8.16 10.00 -12.33
N ILE A 267 -8.08 10.79 -11.26
CA ILE A 267 -9.10 10.81 -10.20
C ILE A 267 -10.47 11.21 -10.77
N SER A 268 -10.50 12.24 -11.62
CA SER A 268 -11.73 12.65 -12.30
C SER A 268 -12.29 11.55 -13.21
N LEU A 269 -11.42 10.90 -13.97
CA LEU A 269 -11.78 9.75 -14.83
C LEU A 269 -12.40 8.62 -14.00
N LEU A 270 -11.71 8.15 -12.94
CA LEU A 270 -12.19 7.06 -12.08
C LEU A 270 -13.51 7.37 -11.36
N ARG A 271 -13.79 8.66 -11.07
CA ARG A 271 -15.08 9.09 -10.50
C ARG A 271 -16.24 8.99 -11.48
N GLN A 272 -15.98 9.09 -12.79
CA GLN A 272 -16.97 9.03 -13.86
C GLN A 272 -17.27 7.59 -14.32
N LEU A 273 -16.42 6.62 -13.96
CA LEU A 273 -16.64 5.20 -14.25
C LEU A 273 -17.76 4.60 -13.39
#